data_45ee464aab9930b984ad51594e451857
#
_entry.id   45ee464aab9930b984ad51594e451857
#
_cell.length_a   1.000
_cell.length_b   1.000
_cell.length_c   1.000
_cell.angle_alpha   90.00
_cell.angle_beta   90.00
_cell.angle_gamma   90.00
#
_symmetry.space_group_name_H-M   'P 1'
#
loop_
_entity.id
_entity.type
_entity.pdbx_description
1 polymer ?
#
loop_
_entity_poly.entity_id
_entity_poly.type
_entity_poly.pdbx_seq_one_letter_code
_entity_poly.pdbx_strand_id
1 'polypeptide(L)'
;MNRILIVEDEATISRLIEVSLKRVGYDCTVANDGVTAADLIEANDYDLALLDIMLPGLDGYDLLEYLRPMGTPVIFITAKSSVKDRVRGLSLGADDYLIKPFEVEELIARVEAVLRRTGRGGQTLSAFDVTMDLAERRVTRAGQDVDLTPREFALLEQLMRNRGAALYRDVLYERVWGGEMADTRTLDLHIQRLRKKLDWHDKIETVYRVGYRLKKE
;
A
#
# COMPACT_ATOMS: atom_id res chain seq x y z
N MET A 1 7.36 4.86 -3.27
CA MET A 1 6.74 4.69 -1.93
C MET A 1 5.65 5.72 -1.85
N ASN A 2 4.39 5.33 -1.58
CA ASN A 2 3.30 6.29 -1.58
C ASN A 2 3.40 7.22 -0.40
N ARG A 3 3.17 8.51 -0.68
CA ARG A 3 3.18 9.59 0.32
C ARG A 3 1.77 9.87 0.79
N ILE A 4 1.53 9.71 2.08
CA ILE A 4 0.21 9.90 2.70
C ILE A 4 0.27 11.10 3.64
N LEU A 5 -0.61 12.07 3.43
CA LEU A 5 -0.86 13.16 4.36
C LEU A 5 -1.89 12.70 5.41
N ILE A 6 -1.57 12.88 6.68
CA ILE A 6 -2.46 12.60 7.81
C ILE A 6 -2.76 13.92 8.49
N VAL A 7 -4.04 14.32 8.54
CA VAL A 7 -4.47 15.54 9.21
C VAL A 7 -5.43 15.18 10.32
N GLU A 8 -4.94 15.30 11.56
CA GLU A 8 -5.59 14.81 12.76
C GLU A 8 -5.07 15.58 13.97
N ASP A 9 -5.93 16.24 14.71
CA ASP A 9 -5.58 17.07 15.87
C ASP A 9 -5.32 16.26 17.15
N GLU A 10 -5.91 15.08 17.25
CA GLU A 10 -5.69 14.14 18.35
C GLU A 10 -4.35 13.41 18.20
N ALA A 11 -3.32 13.82 18.97
CA ALA A 11 -1.96 13.26 18.86
C ALA A 11 -1.88 11.73 19.02
N THR A 12 -2.78 11.12 19.80
CA THR A 12 -2.83 9.68 20.00
C THR A 12 -3.31 8.96 18.73
N ILE A 13 -4.31 9.52 18.07
CA ILE A 13 -4.89 8.96 16.84
C ILE A 13 -3.94 9.19 15.67
N SER A 14 -3.41 10.41 15.49
CA SER A 14 -2.46 10.70 14.43
C SER A 14 -1.22 9.80 14.51
N ARG A 15 -0.71 9.58 15.73
CA ARG A 15 0.42 8.66 15.97
C ARG A 15 0.10 7.21 15.65
N LEU A 16 -1.10 6.73 16.04
CA LEU A 16 -1.56 5.38 15.74
C LEU A 16 -1.61 5.16 14.21
N ILE A 17 -2.22 6.09 13.48
CA ILE A 17 -2.33 6.05 12.02
C ILE A 17 -0.93 6.05 11.38
N GLU A 18 -0.08 6.99 11.77
CA GLU A 18 1.28 7.13 11.24
C GLU A 18 2.09 5.84 11.40
N VAL A 19 2.17 5.31 12.63
CA VAL A 19 2.95 4.09 12.92
C VAL A 19 2.41 2.89 12.15
N SER A 20 1.09 2.76 12.07
CA SER A 20 0.44 1.64 11.37
C SER A 20 0.71 1.67 9.86
N LEU A 21 0.61 2.84 9.24
CA LEU A 21 0.85 2.99 7.80
C LEU A 21 2.33 2.89 7.44
N LYS A 22 3.22 3.45 8.26
CA LYS A 22 4.68 3.28 8.08
C LYS A 22 5.10 1.81 8.18
N ARG A 23 4.48 1.02 9.05
CA ARG A 23 4.76 -0.40 9.19
C ARG A 23 4.43 -1.21 7.92
N VAL A 24 3.44 -0.80 7.16
CA VAL A 24 3.06 -1.45 5.89
C VAL A 24 3.71 -0.79 4.66
N GLY A 25 4.64 0.16 4.88
CA GLY A 25 5.52 0.67 3.83
C GLY A 25 5.06 1.98 3.18
N TYR A 26 4.19 2.76 3.80
CA TYR A 26 3.85 4.10 3.36
C TYR A 26 4.79 5.16 3.95
N ASP A 27 4.99 6.26 3.23
CA ASP A 27 5.64 7.46 3.74
C ASP A 27 4.57 8.43 4.25
N CYS A 28 4.66 8.86 5.51
CA CYS A 28 3.59 9.61 6.17
C CYS A 28 4.09 10.96 6.65
N THR A 29 3.35 12.01 6.29
CA THR A 29 3.48 13.36 6.82
C THR A 29 2.26 13.67 7.69
N VAL A 30 2.47 14.21 8.90
CA VAL A 30 1.39 14.50 9.85
C VAL A 30 1.24 16.01 10.00
N ALA A 31 0.00 16.50 9.93
CA ALA A 31 -0.42 17.83 10.34
C ALA A 31 -1.45 17.72 11.46
N ASN A 32 -1.36 18.58 12.47
CA ASN A 32 -2.25 18.53 13.63
C ASN A 32 -3.35 19.61 13.59
N ASP A 33 -3.41 20.37 12.52
CA ASP A 33 -4.43 21.40 12.28
C ASP A 33 -4.58 21.67 10.78
N GLY A 34 -5.70 22.31 10.40
CA GLY A 34 -6.02 22.54 9.00
C GLY A 34 -5.11 23.57 8.31
N VAL A 35 -4.57 24.56 9.04
CA VAL A 35 -3.70 25.60 8.46
C VAL A 35 -2.34 24.98 8.08
N THR A 36 -1.74 24.25 9.00
CA THR A 36 -0.49 23.50 8.74
C THR A 36 -0.69 22.50 7.59
N ALA A 37 -1.87 21.86 7.52
CA ALA A 37 -2.19 20.94 6.43
C ALA A 37 -2.26 21.66 5.07
N ALA A 38 -2.87 22.83 5.00
CA ALA A 38 -2.93 23.63 3.77
C ALA A 38 -1.54 24.01 3.26
N ASP A 39 -0.65 24.49 4.14
CA ASP A 39 0.74 24.80 3.80
C ASP A 39 1.50 23.57 3.26
N LEU A 40 1.27 22.40 3.87
CA LEU A 40 1.88 21.14 3.43
C LEU A 40 1.34 20.68 2.07
N ILE A 41 0.06 20.88 1.80
CA ILE A 41 -0.59 20.55 0.52
C ILE A 41 -0.05 21.45 -0.60
N GLU A 42 0.17 22.74 -0.33
CA GLU A 42 0.75 23.66 -1.32
C GLU A 42 2.22 23.34 -1.65
N ALA A 43 2.97 22.88 -0.64
CA ALA A 43 4.40 22.62 -0.77
C ALA A 43 4.75 21.23 -1.31
N ASN A 44 3.82 20.28 -1.31
CA ASN A 44 4.11 18.87 -1.60
C ASN A 44 2.97 18.17 -2.34
N ASP A 45 3.34 17.13 -3.10
CA ASP A 45 2.39 16.18 -3.67
C ASP A 45 2.17 14.99 -2.74
N TYR A 46 0.93 14.55 -2.64
CA TYR A 46 0.53 13.37 -1.86
C TYR A 46 -0.28 12.39 -2.73
N ASP A 47 -0.11 11.10 -2.48
CA ASP A 47 -0.85 10.03 -3.17
C ASP A 47 -2.22 9.78 -2.53
N LEU A 48 -2.39 10.16 -1.26
CA LEU A 48 -3.62 10.06 -0.49
C LEU A 48 -3.58 11.05 0.67
N ALA A 49 -4.73 11.61 1.02
CA ALA A 49 -4.91 12.35 2.27
C ALA A 49 -5.94 11.67 3.18
N LEU A 50 -5.60 11.55 4.45
CA LEU A 50 -6.47 11.12 5.54
C LEU A 50 -6.81 12.37 6.34
N LEU A 51 -8.09 12.78 6.38
CA LEU A 51 -8.50 14.04 6.98
C LEU A 51 -9.54 13.81 8.08
N ASP A 52 -9.29 14.31 9.28
CA ASP A 52 -10.43 14.55 10.17
C ASP A 52 -11.26 15.73 9.63
N ILE A 53 -12.56 15.64 9.78
CA ILE A 53 -13.48 16.74 9.44
C ILE A 53 -13.44 17.83 10.50
N MET A 54 -13.24 17.44 11.78
CA MET A 54 -13.37 18.34 12.94
C MET A 54 -12.01 18.92 13.35
N LEU A 55 -11.34 19.61 12.43
CA LEU A 55 -10.04 20.23 12.70
C LEU A 55 -10.16 21.68 13.19
N PRO A 56 -9.24 22.17 13.99
CA PRO A 56 -9.13 23.58 14.31
C PRO A 56 -8.66 24.39 13.09
N GLY A 57 -9.23 25.57 12.91
CA GLY A 57 -8.89 26.47 11.80
C GLY A 57 -9.64 26.15 10.53
N LEU A 58 -8.99 25.53 9.57
CA LEU A 58 -9.61 24.98 8.35
C LEU A 58 -10.14 23.57 8.63
N ASP A 59 -11.41 23.32 8.34
CA ASP A 59 -12.00 21.99 8.54
C ASP A 59 -11.63 21.02 7.41
N GLY A 60 -11.94 19.73 7.60
CA GLY A 60 -11.61 18.71 6.61
C GLY A 60 -12.33 18.88 5.26
N TYR A 61 -13.48 19.55 5.24
CA TYR A 61 -14.18 19.86 3.99
C TYR A 61 -13.46 20.98 3.20
N ASP A 62 -12.95 22.00 3.92
CA ASP A 62 -12.13 23.05 3.31
C ASP A 62 -10.87 22.46 2.68
N LEU A 63 -10.19 21.56 3.40
CA LEU A 63 -8.99 20.87 2.88
C LEU A 63 -9.29 19.96 1.67
N LEU A 64 -10.45 19.36 1.61
CA LEU A 64 -10.88 18.59 0.42
C LEU A 64 -10.95 19.49 -0.82
N GLU A 65 -11.42 20.74 -0.68
CA GLU A 65 -11.46 21.69 -1.79
C GLU A 65 -10.04 22.07 -2.29
N TYR A 66 -9.03 22.15 -1.41
CA TYR A 66 -7.63 22.36 -1.79
C TYR A 66 -7.04 21.16 -2.54
N LEU A 67 -7.37 19.93 -2.12
CA LEU A 67 -6.83 18.69 -2.70
C LEU A 67 -7.50 18.30 -4.03
N ARG A 68 -8.75 18.72 -4.23
CA ARG A 68 -9.55 18.36 -5.40
C ARG A 68 -8.93 18.77 -6.75
N PRO A 69 -8.38 19.99 -6.95
CA PRO A 69 -7.73 20.36 -8.21
C PRO A 69 -6.47 19.51 -8.49
N MET A 70 -5.81 19.00 -7.45
CA MET A 70 -4.63 18.15 -7.57
C MET A 70 -5.00 16.69 -7.87
N GLY A 71 -6.30 16.36 -7.81
CA GLY A 71 -6.78 14.99 -7.97
C GLY A 71 -6.27 14.05 -6.87
N THR A 72 -5.85 14.57 -5.71
CA THR A 72 -5.41 13.73 -4.59
C THR A 72 -6.61 13.10 -3.91
N PRO A 73 -6.68 11.76 -3.83
CA PRO A 73 -7.80 11.08 -3.20
C PRO A 73 -7.82 11.35 -1.70
N VAL A 74 -9.04 11.40 -1.14
CA VAL A 74 -9.28 11.74 0.25
C VAL A 74 -10.11 10.67 0.93
N ILE A 75 -9.67 10.23 2.11
CA ILE A 75 -10.47 9.45 3.06
C ILE A 75 -10.74 10.33 4.28
N PHE A 76 -12.01 10.54 4.61
CA PHE A 76 -12.34 11.17 5.88
C PHE A 76 -12.25 10.17 7.03
N ILE A 77 -11.60 10.59 8.14
CA ILE A 77 -11.52 9.82 9.40
C ILE A 77 -12.10 10.70 10.50
N THR A 78 -13.31 10.40 10.99
CA THR A 78 -14.00 11.35 11.87
C THR A 78 -15.00 10.67 12.79
N ALA A 79 -15.34 11.35 13.92
CA ALA A 79 -16.40 10.94 14.83
C ALA A 79 -17.82 11.21 14.28
N LYS A 80 -17.95 11.97 13.18
CA LYS A 80 -19.25 12.21 12.52
C LYS A 80 -19.75 10.93 11.88
N SER A 81 -20.68 10.24 12.54
CA SER A 81 -21.18 8.92 12.13
C SER A 81 -22.53 8.96 11.42
N SER A 82 -23.19 10.13 11.33
CA SER A 82 -24.52 10.21 10.71
C SER A 82 -24.49 9.86 9.22
N VAL A 83 -25.56 9.24 8.73
CA VAL A 83 -25.72 8.97 7.29
C VAL A 83 -25.63 10.26 6.47
N LYS A 84 -26.16 11.37 7.00
CA LYS A 84 -26.12 12.69 6.32
C LYS A 84 -24.69 13.19 6.14
N ASP A 85 -23.84 13.07 7.17
CA ASP A 85 -22.43 13.50 7.09
C ASP A 85 -21.64 12.67 6.08
N ARG A 86 -21.84 11.35 6.08
CA ARG A 86 -21.22 10.45 5.10
C ARG A 86 -21.63 10.78 3.67
N VAL A 87 -22.93 10.92 3.43
CA VAL A 87 -23.45 11.29 2.10
C VAL A 87 -22.89 12.63 1.67
N ARG A 88 -22.84 13.62 2.57
CA ARG A 88 -22.25 14.93 2.29
C ARG A 88 -20.75 14.80 1.89
N GLY A 89 -19.95 14.11 2.68
CA GLY A 89 -18.51 13.93 2.40
C GLY A 89 -18.26 13.28 1.04
N LEU A 90 -18.95 12.18 0.75
CA LEU A 90 -18.85 11.49 -0.54
C LEU A 90 -19.37 12.34 -1.71
N SER A 91 -20.46 13.09 -1.52
CA SER A 91 -21.01 13.98 -2.56
C SER A 91 -20.08 15.15 -2.87
N LEU A 92 -19.26 15.60 -1.91
CA LEU A 92 -18.24 16.62 -2.10
C LEU A 92 -17.00 16.10 -2.83
N GLY A 93 -16.87 14.79 -2.99
CA GLY A 93 -15.80 14.17 -3.77
C GLY A 93 -14.75 13.43 -2.94
N ALA A 94 -15.02 13.15 -1.65
CA ALA A 94 -14.18 12.22 -0.90
C ALA A 94 -14.29 10.80 -1.47
N ASP A 95 -13.21 10.07 -1.44
CA ASP A 95 -13.11 8.72 -1.99
C ASP A 95 -13.62 7.64 -1.04
N ASP A 96 -13.49 7.86 0.26
CA ASP A 96 -14.03 6.97 1.29
C ASP A 96 -14.22 7.72 2.62
N TYR A 97 -14.80 7.00 3.60
CA TYR A 97 -15.17 7.55 4.89
C TYR A 97 -14.98 6.49 5.99
N LEU A 98 -14.16 6.78 6.99
CA LEU A 98 -13.88 5.92 8.13
C LEU A 98 -14.38 6.57 9.43
N ILE A 99 -15.16 5.85 10.22
CA ILE A 99 -15.78 6.37 11.45
C ILE A 99 -14.89 5.99 12.65
N LYS A 100 -14.60 6.96 13.52
CA LYS A 100 -13.97 6.73 14.82
C LYS A 100 -15.00 6.19 15.84
N PRO A 101 -14.65 5.18 16.68
CA PRO A 101 -13.38 4.43 16.66
C PRO A 101 -13.32 3.41 15.51
N PHE A 102 -12.12 3.11 15.03
CA PHE A 102 -11.87 2.17 13.94
C PHE A 102 -10.76 1.17 14.31
N GLU A 103 -10.74 0.03 13.64
CA GLU A 103 -9.65 -0.94 13.73
C GLU A 103 -8.55 -0.59 12.71
N VAL A 104 -7.29 -0.86 13.08
CA VAL A 104 -6.11 -0.56 12.23
C VAL A 104 -6.20 -1.31 10.90
N GLU A 105 -6.67 -2.53 10.93
CA GLU A 105 -6.87 -3.37 9.76
C GLU A 105 -7.89 -2.78 8.78
N GLU A 106 -8.96 -2.15 9.29
CA GLU A 106 -9.95 -1.46 8.46
C GLU A 106 -9.34 -0.22 7.79
N LEU A 107 -8.58 0.58 8.54
CA LEU A 107 -7.88 1.74 7.99
C LEU A 107 -6.96 1.33 6.83
N ILE A 108 -6.09 0.32 7.05
CA ILE A 108 -5.15 -0.15 6.04
C ILE A 108 -5.89 -0.65 4.79
N ALA A 109 -6.94 -1.47 4.97
CA ALA A 109 -7.72 -2.00 3.87
C ALA A 109 -8.38 -0.90 3.01
N ARG A 110 -8.90 0.17 3.63
CA ARG A 110 -9.49 1.32 2.95
C ARG A 110 -8.44 2.14 2.19
N VAL A 111 -7.30 2.41 2.82
CA VAL A 111 -6.16 3.09 2.19
C VAL A 111 -5.72 2.34 0.93
N GLU A 112 -5.52 1.02 1.03
CA GLU A 112 -5.16 0.19 -0.11
C GLU A 112 -6.24 0.19 -1.21
N ALA A 113 -7.52 0.11 -0.84
CA ALA A 113 -8.62 0.12 -1.79
C ALA A 113 -8.72 1.44 -2.57
N VAL A 114 -8.58 2.58 -1.88
CA VAL A 114 -8.63 3.90 -2.51
C VAL A 114 -7.42 4.11 -3.42
N LEU A 115 -6.20 3.86 -2.94
CA LEU A 115 -4.98 3.98 -3.74
C LEU A 115 -5.04 3.09 -4.99
N ARG A 116 -5.55 1.86 -4.88
CA ARG A 116 -5.73 0.95 -6.02
C ARG A 116 -6.73 1.51 -7.04
N ARG A 117 -7.88 2.00 -6.60
CA ARG A 117 -8.94 2.54 -7.46
C ARG A 117 -8.51 3.79 -8.21
N THR A 118 -7.71 4.65 -7.57
CA THR A 118 -7.26 5.92 -8.12
C THR A 118 -5.97 5.81 -8.95
N GLY A 119 -5.45 4.59 -9.14
CA GLY A 119 -4.19 4.35 -9.86
C GLY A 119 -2.94 4.91 -9.17
N ARG A 120 -3.09 5.44 -7.96
CA ARG A 120 -2.00 5.99 -7.13
C ARG A 120 -1.44 4.97 -6.13
N GLY A 121 -2.07 3.80 -6.04
CA GLY A 121 -1.48 2.69 -5.33
C GLY A 121 -0.16 2.40 -6.00
N GLY A 122 0.94 2.87 -5.43
CA GLY A 122 2.29 2.55 -5.85
C GLY A 122 2.50 1.03 -5.76
N GLN A 123 1.76 0.31 -6.56
CA GLN A 123 1.77 -1.13 -6.69
C GLN A 123 2.74 -1.56 -7.79
N THR A 124 3.68 -0.68 -8.12
CA THR A 124 4.80 -1.08 -8.96
C THR A 124 5.96 -1.46 -8.06
N LEU A 125 6.27 -2.73 -8.04
CA LEU A 125 7.49 -3.24 -7.44
C LEU A 125 8.54 -3.35 -8.53
N SER A 126 9.75 -2.84 -8.29
CA SER A 126 10.86 -2.96 -9.24
C SER A 126 12.07 -3.59 -8.57
N ALA A 127 12.70 -4.51 -9.27
CA ALA A 127 13.96 -5.14 -8.86
C ALA A 127 14.75 -5.52 -10.12
N PHE A 128 16.01 -5.10 -10.19
CA PHE A 128 16.88 -5.31 -11.35
C PHE A 128 16.21 -4.81 -12.65
N ASP A 129 15.99 -5.71 -13.60
CA ASP A 129 15.35 -5.44 -14.90
C ASP A 129 13.85 -5.75 -14.95
N VAL A 130 13.24 -6.10 -13.80
CA VAL A 130 11.83 -6.47 -13.69
C VAL A 130 11.02 -5.39 -12.99
N THR A 131 9.89 -5.05 -13.57
CA THR A 131 8.85 -4.20 -12.98
C THR A 131 7.55 -4.98 -12.91
N MET A 132 6.90 -4.94 -11.76
CA MET A 132 5.67 -5.64 -11.47
C MET A 132 4.59 -4.63 -11.11
N ASP A 133 3.57 -4.48 -11.94
CA ASP A 133 2.37 -3.71 -11.65
C ASP A 133 1.34 -4.62 -10.96
N LEU A 134 1.08 -4.34 -9.69
CA LEU A 134 0.17 -5.16 -8.89
C LEU A 134 -1.30 -4.85 -9.17
N ALA A 135 -1.62 -3.64 -9.62
CA ALA A 135 -2.99 -3.24 -9.96
C ALA A 135 -3.43 -3.88 -11.27
N GLU A 136 -2.59 -3.77 -12.31
CA GLU A 136 -2.84 -4.39 -13.62
C GLU A 136 -2.50 -5.88 -13.63
N ARG A 137 -1.88 -6.40 -12.57
CA ARG A 137 -1.33 -7.76 -12.50
C ARG A 137 -0.38 -8.06 -13.66
N ARG A 138 0.39 -7.08 -14.07
CA ARG A 138 1.30 -7.11 -15.20
C ARG A 138 2.75 -7.17 -14.69
N VAL A 139 3.57 -7.97 -15.36
CA VAL A 139 5.01 -8.05 -15.11
C VAL A 139 5.75 -7.76 -16.40
N THR A 140 6.74 -6.87 -16.33
CA THR A 140 7.62 -6.60 -17.47
C THR A 140 9.07 -6.84 -17.06
N ARG A 141 9.89 -7.34 -17.99
CA ARG A 141 11.34 -7.44 -17.86
C ARG A 141 12.00 -6.65 -18.99
N ALA A 142 12.82 -5.69 -18.65
CA ALA A 142 13.44 -4.78 -19.64
C ALA A 142 12.40 -4.17 -20.62
N GLY A 143 11.19 -3.86 -20.10
CA GLY A 143 10.08 -3.30 -20.88
C GLY A 143 9.25 -4.31 -21.69
N GLN A 144 9.59 -5.59 -21.69
CA GLN A 144 8.82 -6.64 -22.36
C GLN A 144 7.93 -7.41 -21.37
N ASP A 145 6.69 -7.70 -21.77
CA ASP A 145 5.76 -8.44 -20.94
C ASP A 145 6.23 -9.86 -20.64
N VAL A 146 6.04 -10.29 -19.40
CA VAL A 146 6.34 -11.64 -18.92
C VAL A 146 5.08 -12.27 -18.36
N ASP A 147 4.60 -13.32 -18.99
CA ASP A 147 3.43 -14.06 -18.53
C ASP A 147 3.75 -14.91 -17.29
N LEU A 148 3.13 -14.55 -16.18
CA LEU A 148 3.18 -15.31 -14.92
C LEU A 148 1.79 -15.88 -14.58
N THR A 149 1.78 -17.11 -14.09
CA THR A 149 0.57 -17.67 -13.49
C THR A 149 0.22 -16.91 -12.20
N PRO A 150 -1.05 -16.96 -11.70
CA PRO A 150 -1.43 -16.30 -10.47
C PRO A 150 -0.53 -16.64 -9.25
N ARG A 151 -0.06 -17.88 -9.17
CA ARG A 151 0.84 -18.33 -8.09
C ARG A 151 2.27 -17.83 -8.28
N GLU A 152 2.79 -17.81 -9.48
CA GLU A 152 4.09 -17.22 -9.79
C GLU A 152 4.09 -15.71 -9.52
N PHE A 153 3.00 -15.02 -9.87
CA PHE A 153 2.82 -13.61 -9.61
C PHE A 153 2.84 -13.32 -8.10
N ALA A 154 2.02 -14.02 -7.30
CA ALA A 154 1.99 -13.87 -5.85
C ALA A 154 3.34 -14.21 -5.18
N LEU A 155 4.04 -15.23 -5.69
CA LEU A 155 5.35 -15.60 -5.18
C LEU A 155 6.42 -14.53 -5.49
N LEU A 156 6.41 -13.98 -6.71
CA LEU A 156 7.28 -12.87 -7.09
C LEU A 156 7.03 -11.65 -6.22
N GLU A 157 5.77 -11.30 -5.98
CA GLU A 157 5.38 -10.20 -5.10
C GLU A 157 5.98 -10.37 -3.70
N GLN A 158 5.86 -11.56 -3.09
CA GLN A 158 6.44 -11.83 -1.77
C GLN A 158 7.96 -11.65 -1.74
N LEU A 159 8.65 -12.11 -2.77
CA LEU A 159 10.09 -11.96 -2.90
C LEU A 159 10.51 -10.50 -3.07
N MET A 160 9.80 -9.73 -3.90
CA MET A 160 10.12 -8.33 -4.17
C MET A 160 9.83 -7.42 -2.98
N ARG A 161 8.72 -7.63 -2.27
CA ARG A 161 8.39 -6.89 -1.04
C ARG A 161 9.38 -7.13 0.11
N ASN A 162 9.99 -8.32 0.15
CA ASN A 162 10.92 -8.70 1.20
C ASN A 162 12.37 -8.82 0.68
N ARG A 163 12.74 -7.98 -0.27
CA ARG A 163 14.03 -7.99 -0.91
C ARG A 163 15.20 -7.93 0.08
N GLY A 164 16.15 -8.83 -0.05
CA GLY A 164 17.31 -8.99 0.83
C GLY A 164 17.05 -9.83 2.08
N ALA A 165 15.79 -10.09 2.44
CA ALA A 165 15.46 -10.98 3.54
C ALA A 165 15.32 -12.44 3.06
N ALA A 166 15.78 -13.37 3.86
CA ALA A 166 15.52 -14.79 3.63
C ALA A 166 14.12 -15.15 4.14
N LEU A 167 13.25 -15.60 3.26
CA LEU A 167 11.89 -16.01 3.59
C LEU A 167 11.84 -17.53 3.81
N TYR A 168 11.22 -17.94 4.90
CA TYR A 168 11.01 -19.35 5.21
C TYR A 168 10.06 -20.01 4.21
N ARG A 169 10.26 -21.31 3.94
CA ARG A 169 9.48 -22.06 2.95
C ARG A 169 8.00 -22.17 3.31
N ASP A 170 7.71 -22.44 4.56
CA ASP A 170 6.38 -22.51 5.12
C ASP A 170 5.65 -21.17 5.03
N VAL A 171 6.30 -20.08 5.40
CA VAL A 171 5.77 -18.71 5.29
C VAL A 171 5.45 -18.33 3.82
N LEU A 172 6.35 -18.65 2.88
CA LEU A 172 6.10 -18.42 1.46
C LEU A 172 4.92 -19.25 0.96
N TYR A 173 4.87 -20.51 1.37
CA TYR A 173 3.79 -21.41 0.96
C TYR A 173 2.44 -20.93 1.52
N GLU A 174 2.36 -20.66 2.82
CA GLU A 174 1.14 -20.13 3.47
C GLU A 174 0.62 -18.86 2.78
N ARG A 175 1.48 -17.89 2.54
CA ARG A 175 1.09 -16.62 1.91
C ARG A 175 0.62 -16.76 0.46
N VAL A 176 1.13 -17.73 -0.28
CA VAL A 176 0.84 -17.87 -1.71
C VAL A 176 -0.27 -18.90 -1.97
N TRP A 177 -0.33 -20.00 -1.21
CA TRP A 177 -1.31 -21.07 -1.42
C TRP A 177 -2.42 -21.08 -0.39
N GLY A 178 -2.19 -20.52 0.80
CA GLY A 178 -3.07 -20.64 1.96
C GLY A 178 -2.98 -22.02 2.61
N GLY A 179 -2.99 -22.08 3.94
CA GLY A 179 -2.92 -23.34 4.69
C GLY A 179 -1.51 -23.89 4.87
N GLU A 180 -1.44 -25.05 5.54
CA GLU A 180 -0.17 -25.70 5.86
C GLU A 180 0.51 -26.29 4.63
N MET A 181 1.85 -26.26 4.64
CA MET A 181 2.68 -26.77 3.53
C MET A 181 2.66 -28.30 3.53
N ALA A 182 1.84 -28.88 2.64
CA ALA A 182 1.74 -30.31 2.48
C ALA A 182 2.91 -30.92 1.67
N ASP A 183 3.48 -30.15 0.71
CA ASP A 183 4.62 -30.59 -0.14
C ASP A 183 5.55 -29.42 -0.47
N THR A 184 6.82 -29.58 -0.14
CA THR A 184 7.89 -28.62 -0.46
C THR A 184 8.19 -28.50 -1.95
N ARG A 185 7.90 -29.53 -2.74
CA ARG A 185 8.22 -29.59 -4.18
C ARG A 185 7.43 -28.58 -5.00
N THR A 186 6.21 -28.26 -4.58
CA THR A 186 5.36 -27.28 -5.28
C THR A 186 6.01 -25.88 -5.27
N LEU A 187 6.51 -25.43 -4.12
CA LEU A 187 7.22 -24.15 -4.01
C LEU A 187 8.49 -24.12 -4.87
N ASP A 188 9.30 -25.20 -4.80
CA ASP A 188 10.56 -25.31 -5.54
C ASP A 188 10.33 -25.22 -7.05
N LEU A 189 9.27 -25.88 -7.54
CA LEU A 189 8.91 -25.85 -8.96
C LEU A 189 8.54 -24.42 -9.40
N HIS A 190 7.78 -23.67 -8.60
CA HIS A 190 7.41 -22.29 -8.93
C HIS A 190 8.62 -21.35 -8.87
N ILE A 191 9.53 -21.52 -7.93
CA ILE A 191 10.82 -20.80 -7.90
C ILE A 191 11.65 -21.08 -9.17
N GLN A 192 11.73 -22.34 -9.58
CA GLN A 192 12.45 -22.68 -10.82
C GLN A 192 11.83 -22.03 -12.06
N ARG A 193 10.48 -22.02 -12.13
CA ARG A 193 9.76 -21.36 -13.23
C ARG A 193 10.01 -19.84 -13.23
N LEU A 194 9.94 -19.17 -12.07
CA LEU A 194 10.27 -17.76 -11.95
C LEU A 194 11.71 -17.45 -12.38
N ARG A 195 12.68 -18.22 -11.90
CA ARG A 195 14.06 -18.09 -12.33
C ARG A 195 14.22 -18.16 -13.85
N LYS A 196 13.54 -19.11 -14.48
CA LYS A 196 13.57 -19.29 -15.93
C LYS A 196 12.88 -18.16 -16.69
N LYS A 197 11.66 -17.75 -16.26
CA LYS A 197 10.86 -16.73 -16.96
C LYS A 197 11.48 -15.34 -16.86
N LEU A 198 12.09 -15.03 -15.70
CA LEU A 198 12.71 -13.74 -15.42
C LEU A 198 14.23 -13.75 -15.70
N ASP A 199 14.81 -14.90 -16.07
CA ASP A 199 16.25 -15.09 -16.17
C ASP A 199 17.00 -14.69 -14.89
N TRP A 200 16.42 -15.01 -13.75
CA TRP A 200 16.87 -14.65 -12.41
C TRP A 200 17.51 -15.83 -11.67
N HIS A 201 18.32 -16.63 -12.37
CA HIS A 201 19.00 -17.79 -11.78
C HIS A 201 19.95 -17.40 -10.65
N ASP A 202 20.57 -16.23 -10.77
CA ASP A 202 21.52 -15.66 -9.81
C ASP A 202 20.89 -14.63 -8.86
N LYS A 203 19.64 -14.13 -9.13
CA LYS A 203 18.96 -13.12 -8.33
C LYS A 203 18.14 -13.73 -7.19
N ILE A 204 17.47 -14.85 -7.45
CA ILE A 204 16.71 -15.59 -6.43
C ILE A 204 17.63 -16.68 -5.87
N GLU A 205 18.13 -16.47 -4.66
CA GLU A 205 18.99 -17.41 -3.96
C GLU A 205 18.21 -18.47 -3.18
N THR A 206 18.72 -19.68 -3.15
CA THR A 206 18.29 -20.70 -2.18
C THR A 206 19.10 -20.55 -0.91
N VAL A 207 18.46 -20.24 0.20
CA VAL A 207 19.09 -20.15 1.52
C VAL A 207 18.94 -21.51 2.20
N TYR A 208 20.05 -22.20 2.40
CA TYR A 208 20.05 -23.56 2.92
C TYR A 208 19.31 -23.68 4.25
N ARG A 209 18.40 -24.65 4.36
CA ARG A 209 17.52 -24.92 5.52
C ARG A 209 16.56 -23.78 5.90
N VAL A 210 16.47 -22.70 5.14
CA VAL A 210 15.55 -21.56 5.38
C VAL A 210 14.52 -21.51 4.27
N GLY A 211 14.93 -21.21 3.04
CA GLY A 211 14.01 -21.01 1.94
C GLY A 211 14.63 -20.21 0.80
N TYR A 212 14.08 -19.05 0.49
CA TYR A 212 14.49 -18.26 -0.66
C TYR A 212 14.67 -16.78 -0.30
N ARG A 213 15.57 -16.13 -1.03
CA ARG A 213 15.84 -14.70 -0.90
C ARG A 213 16.02 -14.08 -2.29
N LEU A 214 15.34 -12.96 -2.52
CA LEU A 214 15.69 -12.08 -3.63
C LEU A 214 16.85 -11.18 -3.18
N LYS A 215 17.96 -11.17 -3.92
CA LYS A 215 19.11 -10.33 -3.59
C LYS A 215 18.76 -8.84 -3.57
N LYS A 216 19.50 -8.07 -2.77
CA LYS A 216 19.58 -6.62 -2.95
C LYS A 216 20.45 -6.34 -4.20
N GLU A 217 20.19 -5.23 -4.87
CA GLU A 217 21.10 -4.74 -5.91
C GLU A 217 22.46 -4.45 -5.35
#